data_81a3c33210e8e164a1d8ad5fbda133ca
#
_entry.id   81a3c33210e8e164a1d8ad5fbda133ca
#
_cell.length_a   1.000
_cell.length_b   1.000
_cell.length_c   1.000
_cell.angle_alpha   90.00
_cell.angle_beta   90.00
_cell.angle_gamma   90.00
#
_symmetry.space_group_name_H-M   'P 1'
#
loop_
_entity.id
_entity.type
_entity.pdbx_description
1 polymer ?
#
loop_
_entity_poly.entity_id
_entity_poly.type
_entity_poly.pdbx_seq_one_letter_code
_entity_poly.pdbx_strand_id
1 'polypeptide(L)'
;CNEAAGLLDLATASQIDKVAEEFVFAGPFFVLNMANGNPIIVDTNTLQMEEGAHNQPAAILNSVDRWATHRSGSNIEVPDDLRQKIRDRLLGILFSLSFDIIDRGIGTPSDLNFGCQVALGFRKGPLDIMRDIGEEEVNRIMATFEKDRPGFPQPTKSFSDYQAFHRYVLSDEVDNTRVITLRRPQAMNALNDEVTEEILDIMQNDQNNPDIKGFVITGYGTQAFSAGADIGKFPEMLGDKTASVQYARDCANVQVYMDTMAKPVVAALNGLAMGGGLEVAIRCHSLVAVKNATLQFPEIGLGILPGIGGCVVPYRKWPQGAALFNDMIMLGKPIKTQDAADIGMVDQLVDTPADLIAAAMAELDRIRNDIPRIAEQRVDIPEFDIPDKPMAGKQEL
;
A
#
# COMPACT_ATOMS: atom_id res chain seq x y z
N CYS A 1 -23.46 8.67 -6.74
CA CYS A 1 -24.35 8.74 -7.91
C CYS A 1 -25.61 9.59 -7.63
N ASN A 2 -26.32 9.38 -6.52
CA ASN A 2 -27.55 10.15 -6.21
C ASN A 2 -27.28 11.67 -6.14
N GLU A 3 -26.24 12.11 -5.43
CA GLU A 3 -25.85 13.53 -5.37
C GLU A 3 -25.42 14.08 -6.72
N ALA A 4 -24.78 13.27 -7.56
CA ALA A 4 -24.46 13.66 -8.93
C ALA A 4 -25.73 13.90 -9.77
N ALA A 5 -26.73 13.03 -9.64
CA ALA A 5 -28.03 13.21 -10.31
C ALA A 5 -28.75 14.49 -9.85
N GLY A 6 -28.62 14.87 -8.58
CA GLY A 6 -29.14 16.13 -8.03
C GLY A 6 -28.46 17.40 -8.56
N LEU A 7 -27.34 17.28 -9.29
CA LEU A 7 -26.63 18.41 -9.90
C LEU A 7 -27.02 18.68 -11.36
N LEU A 8 -27.91 17.86 -11.94
CA LEU A 8 -28.28 17.99 -13.36
C LEU A 8 -29.06 19.27 -13.70
N ASP A 9 -29.59 19.94 -12.69
CA ASP A 9 -30.19 21.27 -12.87
C ASP A 9 -29.12 22.36 -13.09
N LEU A 10 -27.86 22.10 -12.72
CA LEU A 10 -26.74 23.04 -12.80
C LEU A 10 -25.77 22.70 -13.93
N ALA A 11 -25.59 21.42 -14.25
CA ALA A 11 -24.58 20.95 -15.18
C ALA A 11 -25.03 19.70 -15.96
N THR A 12 -24.42 19.46 -17.10
CA THR A 12 -24.64 18.23 -17.85
C THR A 12 -23.96 17.02 -17.20
N ALA A 13 -24.45 15.82 -17.47
CA ALA A 13 -23.83 14.58 -16.97
C ALA A 13 -22.34 14.48 -17.35
N SER A 14 -21.97 14.89 -18.57
CA SER A 14 -20.58 14.93 -19.01
C SER A 14 -19.70 15.91 -18.23
N GLN A 15 -20.22 17.06 -17.83
CA GLN A 15 -19.48 18.03 -17.01
C GLN A 15 -19.28 17.53 -15.59
N ILE A 16 -20.32 16.90 -15.02
CA ILE A 16 -20.23 16.32 -13.66
C ILE A 16 -19.24 15.16 -13.65
N ASP A 17 -19.32 14.25 -14.64
CA ASP A 17 -18.33 13.17 -14.77
C ASP A 17 -16.91 13.71 -14.93
N LYS A 18 -16.73 14.80 -15.72
CA LYS A 18 -15.41 15.41 -15.92
C LYS A 18 -14.78 15.95 -14.62
N VAL A 19 -15.58 16.55 -13.76
CA VAL A 19 -15.09 17.02 -12.45
C VAL A 19 -14.84 15.83 -11.51
N ALA A 20 -15.70 14.82 -11.52
CA ALA A 20 -15.49 13.62 -10.72
C ALA A 20 -14.19 12.87 -11.08
N GLU A 21 -13.75 12.90 -12.35
CA GLU A 21 -12.49 12.31 -12.80
C GLU A 21 -11.24 12.90 -12.10
N GLU A 22 -11.36 14.00 -11.38
CA GLU A 22 -10.27 14.55 -10.54
C GLU A 22 -9.90 13.60 -9.38
N PHE A 23 -10.88 12.82 -8.88
CA PHE A 23 -10.70 11.92 -7.74
C PHE A 23 -11.15 10.47 -7.96
N VAL A 24 -11.84 10.15 -9.08
CA VAL A 24 -12.19 8.78 -9.49
C VAL A 24 -11.69 8.49 -10.90
N PHE A 25 -11.55 7.20 -11.26
CA PHE A 25 -11.15 6.80 -12.62
C PHE A 25 -12.28 6.93 -13.64
N ALA A 26 -13.54 6.83 -13.19
CA ALA A 26 -14.72 6.92 -14.03
C ALA A 26 -15.82 7.73 -13.32
N GLY A 27 -16.41 8.66 -14.03
CA GLY A 27 -17.46 9.52 -13.47
C GLY A 27 -18.75 8.76 -13.14
N PRO A 28 -19.60 9.31 -12.24
CA PRO A 28 -20.80 8.65 -11.73
C PRO A 28 -21.80 8.25 -12.83
N PHE A 29 -22.00 9.06 -13.85
CA PHE A 29 -22.94 8.74 -14.92
C PHE A 29 -22.40 7.72 -15.92
N PHE A 30 -21.07 7.73 -16.14
CA PHE A 30 -20.43 6.68 -16.89
C PHE A 30 -20.60 5.32 -16.21
N VAL A 31 -20.38 5.26 -14.89
CA VAL A 31 -20.59 4.04 -14.09
C VAL A 31 -22.05 3.59 -14.12
N LEU A 32 -22.99 4.51 -13.98
CA LEU A 32 -24.43 4.20 -14.09
C LEU A 32 -24.78 3.58 -15.44
N ASN A 33 -24.22 4.09 -16.54
CA ASN A 33 -24.42 3.51 -17.87
C ASN A 33 -23.84 2.10 -18.00
N MET A 34 -22.66 1.85 -17.43
CA MET A 34 -21.99 0.55 -17.49
C MET A 34 -22.72 -0.52 -16.70
N ALA A 35 -23.28 -0.17 -15.55
CA ALA A 35 -23.92 -1.09 -14.63
C ALA A 35 -25.45 -1.20 -14.84
N ASN A 36 -26.03 -0.43 -15.77
CA ASN A 36 -27.50 -0.19 -15.82
C ASN A 36 -28.03 0.21 -14.42
N GLY A 37 -27.32 1.15 -13.78
CA GLY A 37 -27.31 1.32 -12.33
C GLY A 37 -28.40 2.24 -11.77
N ASN A 38 -29.19 2.95 -12.61
CA ASN A 38 -30.22 3.87 -12.11
C ASN A 38 -31.19 3.19 -11.12
N PRO A 39 -31.77 2.01 -11.43
CA PRO A 39 -32.68 1.32 -10.49
C PRO A 39 -31.97 0.97 -9.18
N ILE A 40 -30.71 0.54 -9.25
CA ILE A 40 -29.91 0.18 -8.07
C ILE A 40 -29.77 1.40 -7.12
N ILE A 41 -29.49 2.57 -7.68
CA ILE A 41 -29.38 3.81 -6.88
C ILE A 41 -30.74 4.21 -6.29
N VAL A 42 -31.80 4.07 -7.05
CA VAL A 42 -33.16 4.37 -6.54
C VAL A 42 -33.53 3.45 -5.38
N ASP A 43 -33.35 2.15 -5.54
CA ASP A 43 -33.67 1.16 -4.51
C ASP A 43 -32.79 1.36 -3.26
N THR A 44 -31.47 1.54 -3.43
CA THR A 44 -30.53 1.74 -2.32
C THR A 44 -30.86 3.02 -1.55
N ASN A 45 -31.06 4.14 -2.23
CA ASN A 45 -31.40 5.40 -1.57
C ASN A 45 -32.80 5.36 -0.93
N THR A 46 -33.76 4.62 -1.52
CA THR A 46 -35.08 4.41 -0.91
C THR A 46 -34.94 3.68 0.43
N LEU A 47 -34.10 2.64 0.52
CA LEU A 47 -33.82 1.98 1.78
C LEU A 47 -33.14 2.92 2.78
N GLN A 48 -32.18 3.73 2.33
CA GLN A 48 -31.49 4.70 3.18
C GLN A 48 -32.39 5.83 3.70
N MET A 49 -33.59 6.03 3.15
CA MET A 49 -34.53 7.00 3.71
C MET A 49 -34.98 6.66 5.14
N GLU A 50 -34.79 5.43 5.60
CA GLU A 50 -34.97 5.07 7.01
C GLU A 50 -34.02 5.86 7.93
N GLU A 51 -32.83 6.26 7.44
CA GLU A 51 -31.87 7.09 8.16
C GLU A 51 -32.15 8.60 8.01
N GLY A 52 -32.95 9.01 7.05
CA GLY A 52 -33.34 10.40 6.88
C GLY A 52 -33.81 10.75 5.45
N ALA A 53 -34.69 11.74 5.37
CA ALA A 53 -35.26 12.22 4.08
C ALA A 53 -34.18 12.81 3.13
N HIS A 54 -33.01 13.17 3.64
CA HIS A 54 -31.87 13.64 2.84
C HIS A 54 -31.37 12.58 1.86
N ASN A 55 -31.65 11.29 2.10
CA ASN A 55 -31.31 10.18 1.21
C ASN A 55 -32.30 9.97 0.06
N GLN A 56 -33.36 10.78 -0.07
CA GLN A 56 -34.35 10.62 -1.12
C GLN A 56 -33.69 10.49 -2.50
N PRO A 57 -34.08 9.49 -3.32
CA PRO A 57 -33.59 9.34 -4.67
C PRO A 57 -33.94 10.56 -5.54
N ALA A 58 -33.01 11.01 -6.35
CA ALA A 58 -33.24 12.05 -7.33
C ALA A 58 -34.24 11.56 -8.37
N ALA A 59 -35.37 12.30 -8.54
CA ALA A 59 -36.50 11.89 -9.39
C ALA A 59 -36.08 11.57 -10.84
N ILE A 60 -35.07 12.25 -11.35
CA ILE A 60 -34.56 12.08 -12.71
C ILE A 60 -33.99 10.67 -12.97
N LEU A 61 -33.56 9.94 -11.93
CA LEU A 61 -33.07 8.56 -12.06
C LEU A 61 -34.17 7.59 -12.57
N ASN A 62 -35.44 7.92 -12.37
CA ASN A 62 -36.55 7.13 -12.84
C ASN A 62 -37.01 7.48 -14.27
N SER A 63 -36.48 8.54 -14.86
CA SER A 63 -36.95 9.08 -16.14
C SER A 63 -35.91 9.03 -17.26
N VAL A 64 -34.72 8.58 -16.98
CA VAL A 64 -33.59 8.50 -17.93
C VAL A 64 -33.00 7.10 -17.93
N ASP A 65 -33.08 6.42 -19.07
CA ASP A 65 -32.52 5.07 -19.23
C ASP A 65 -31.00 5.11 -19.43
N ARG A 66 -30.49 6.15 -20.09
CA ARG A 66 -29.05 6.27 -20.40
C ARG A 66 -28.62 7.73 -20.42
N TRP A 67 -27.48 7.98 -19.81
CA TRP A 67 -26.88 9.31 -19.67
C TRP A 67 -25.99 9.66 -20.87
N ALA A 68 -26.00 10.92 -21.27
CA ALA A 68 -25.06 11.45 -22.25
C ALA A 68 -23.71 11.72 -21.55
N THR A 69 -22.79 10.77 -21.67
CA THR A 69 -21.43 10.84 -21.10
C THR A 69 -20.38 11.06 -22.18
N HIS A 70 -19.16 11.41 -21.77
CA HIS A 70 -18.01 11.55 -22.67
C HIS A 70 -17.05 10.35 -22.53
N ARG A 71 -16.12 10.19 -23.48
CA ARG A 71 -15.04 9.23 -23.34
C ARG A 71 -13.99 9.76 -22.37
N SER A 72 -13.44 8.87 -21.54
CA SER A 72 -12.32 9.23 -20.65
C SER A 72 -11.20 9.92 -21.45
N GLY A 73 -10.65 10.99 -20.89
CA GLY A 73 -9.62 11.81 -21.55
C GLY A 73 -10.15 12.86 -22.53
N SER A 74 -11.46 12.91 -22.81
CA SER A 74 -12.05 13.98 -23.64
C SER A 74 -11.90 15.35 -22.97
N ASN A 75 -11.70 16.38 -23.77
CA ASN A 75 -11.71 17.76 -23.28
C ASN A 75 -13.16 18.25 -23.18
N ILE A 76 -13.68 18.33 -21.95
CA ILE A 76 -15.00 18.89 -21.63
C ILE A 76 -14.77 20.20 -20.90
N GLU A 77 -15.25 21.29 -21.45
CA GLU A 77 -15.16 22.60 -20.80
C GLU A 77 -16.14 22.66 -19.62
N VAL A 78 -15.62 23.03 -18.46
CA VAL A 78 -16.37 23.26 -17.24
C VAL A 78 -15.89 24.60 -16.67
N PRO A 79 -16.73 25.65 -16.65
CA PRO A 79 -16.40 26.92 -16.02
C PRO A 79 -15.94 26.74 -14.56
N ASP A 80 -14.98 27.54 -14.10
CA ASP A 80 -14.37 27.35 -12.78
C ASP A 80 -15.36 27.42 -11.62
N ASP A 81 -16.30 28.34 -11.66
CA ASP A 81 -17.36 28.48 -10.64
C ASP A 81 -18.30 27.26 -10.61
N LEU A 82 -18.61 26.70 -11.78
CA LEU A 82 -19.40 25.48 -11.90
C LEU A 82 -18.59 24.26 -11.44
N ARG A 83 -17.32 24.17 -11.82
CA ARG A 83 -16.38 23.13 -11.37
C ARG A 83 -16.32 23.07 -9.86
N GLN A 84 -16.16 24.22 -9.20
CA GLN A 84 -16.09 24.31 -7.75
C GLN A 84 -17.38 23.82 -7.09
N LYS A 85 -18.54 24.23 -7.59
CA LYS A 85 -19.86 23.77 -7.06
C LYS A 85 -20.04 22.25 -7.19
N ILE A 86 -19.69 21.69 -8.34
CA ILE A 86 -19.78 20.23 -8.57
C ILE A 86 -18.82 19.50 -7.62
N ARG A 87 -17.57 19.97 -7.55
CA ARG A 87 -16.52 19.39 -6.71
C ARG A 87 -16.91 19.42 -5.23
N ASP A 88 -17.35 20.55 -4.72
CA ASP A 88 -17.79 20.70 -3.33
C ASP A 88 -18.94 19.78 -2.98
N ARG A 89 -19.91 19.61 -3.87
CA ARG A 89 -21.05 18.72 -3.65
C ARG A 89 -20.63 17.25 -3.62
N LEU A 90 -19.78 16.81 -4.57
CA LEU A 90 -19.32 15.42 -4.66
C LEU A 90 -18.34 15.06 -3.55
N LEU A 91 -17.43 15.97 -3.18
CA LEU A 91 -16.53 15.76 -2.03
C LEU A 91 -17.30 15.88 -0.71
N GLY A 92 -18.27 16.77 -0.60
CA GLY A 92 -19.10 16.92 0.60
C GLY A 92 -19.81 15.64 0.98
N ILE A 93 -20.50 14.99 0.03
CA ILE A 93 -21.16 13.70 0.30
C ILE A 93 -20.11 12.59 0.60
N LEU A 94 -18.99 12.57 -0.11
CA LEU A 94 -17.94 11.60 0.12
C LEU A 94 -17.39 11.73 1.55
N PHE A 95 -17.07 12.94 1.99
CA PHE A 95 -16.53 13.19 3.32
C PHE A 95 -17.53 12.93 4.43
N SER A 96 -18.79 13.40 4.25
CA SER A 96 -19.87 13.16 5.20
C SER A 96 -20.06 11.67 5.48
N LEU A 97 -20.19 10.84 4.43
CA LEU A 97 -20.35 9.39 4.59
C LEU A 97 -19.07 8.71 5.12
N SER A 98 -17.90 9.23 4.80
CA SER A 98 -16.65 8.70 5.34
C SER A 98 -16.55 8.93 6.84
N PHE A 99 -16.92 10.12 7.33
CA PHE A 99 -16.98 10.41 8.75
C PHE A 99 -18.01 9.53 9.46
N ASP A 100 -19.20 9.37 8.90
CA ASP A 100 -20.27 8.54 9.48
C ASP A 100 -19.84 7.08 9.64
N ILE A 101 -19.24 6.49 8.61
CA ILE A 101 -18.73 5.12 8.65
C ILE A 101 -17.71 4.92 9.79
N ILE A 102 -16.78 5.87 9.96
CA ILE A 102 -15.74 5.81 10.99
C ILE A 102 -16.32 6.09 12.37
N ASP A 103 -17.21 7.07 12.50
CA ASP A 103 -17.80 7.47 13.80
C ASP A 103 -18.73 6.41 14.36
N ARG A 104 -19.46 5.71 13.49
CA ARG A 104 -20.29 4.56 13.84
C ARG A 104 -19.51 3.25 14.03
N GLY A 105 -18.20 3.24 13.74
CA GLY A 105 -17.38 2.03 13.85
C GLY A 105 -17.76 0.94 12.85
N ILE A 106 -18.34 1.29 11.69
CA ILE A 106 -18.72 0.33 10.64
C ILE A 106 -17.48 -0.25 9.96
N GLY A 107 -16.43 0.56 9.83
CA GLY A 107 -15.14 0.18 9.28
C GLY A 107 -14.01 1.02 9.87
N THR A 108 -12.77 0.54 9.70
CA THR A 108 -11.59 1.32 10.10
C THR A 108 -11.27 2.41 9.07
N PRO A 109 -10.60 3.50 9.46
CA PRO A 109 -10.09 4.50 8.50
C PRO A 109 -9.25 3.88 7.38
N SER A 110 -8.40 2.92 7.74
CA SER A 110 -7.52 2.21 6.82
C SER A 110 -8.29 1.38 5.78
N ASP A 111 -9.33 0.64 6.21
CA ASP A 111 -10.12 -0.21 5.32
C ASP A 111 -11.04 0.60 4.42
N LEU A 112 -11.65 1.66 4.94
CA LEU A 112 -12.45 2.59 4.14
C LEU A 112 -11.60 3.22 3.03
N ASN A 113 -10.43 3.74 3.40
CA ASN A 113 -9.52 4.41 2.47
C ASN A 113 -9.06 3.46 1.36
N PHE A 114 -8.64 2.26 1.72
CA PHE A 114 -8.20 1.22 0.80
C PHE A 114 -9.36 0.66 -0.05
N GLY A 115 -10.51 0.37 0.58
CA GLY A 115 -11.70 -0.18 -0.10
C GLY A 115 -12.23 0.75 -1.19
N CYS A 116 -12.25 2.06 -0.95
CA CYS A 116 -12.62 3.04 -1.97
C CYS A 116 -11.69 2.98 -3.19
N GLN A 117 -10.39 2.81 -3.00
CA GLN A 117 -9.43 2.72 -4.10
C GLN A 117 -9.63 1.42 -4.91
N VAL A 118 -9.70 0.28 -4.22
CA VAL A 118 -9.68 -1.05 -4.87
C VAL A 118 -11.05 -1.41 -5.46
N ALA A 119 -12.13 -1.12 -4.73
CA ALA A 119 -13.48 -1.56 -5.12
C ALA A 119 -14.28 -0.49 -5.87
N LEU A 120 -14.08 0.79 -5.55
CA LEU A 120 -14.89 1.87 -6.11
C LEU A 120 -14.14 2.73 -7.14
N GLY A 121 -12.89 2.41 -7.44
CA GLY A 121 -12.11 3.09 -8.46
C GLY A 121 -11.73 4.54 -8.11
N PHE A 122 -11.54 4.85 -6.83
CA PHE A 122 -10.96 6.11 -6.42
C PHE A 122 -9.46 6.14 -6.71
N ARG A 123 -8.95 7.29 -7.15
CA ARG A 123 -7.51 7.50 -7.39
C ARG A 123 -6.71 7.52 -6.08
N LYS A 124 -7.31 8.09 -5.03
CA LYS A 124 -6.84 8.11 -3.65
C LYS A 124 -8.03 7.82 -2.75
N GLY A 125 -7.80 7.25 -1.59
CA GLY A 125 -8.86 7.05 -0.61
C GLY A 125 -9.44 8.38 -0.10
N PRO A 126 -10.68 8.41 0.42
CA PRO A 126 -11.31 9.64 0.88
C PRO A 126 -10.50 10.38 1.93
N LEU A 127 -9.85 9.66 2.87
CA LEU A 127 -9.02 10.28 3.90
C LEU A 127 -7.70 10.84 3.35
N ASP A 128 -7.15 10.24 2.29
CA ASP A 128 -6.00 10.80 1.59
C ASP A 128 -6.37 12.07 0.82
N ILE A 129 -7.55 12.09 0.19
CA ILE A 129 -8.08 13.30 -0.46
C ILE A 129 -8.23 14.44 0.58
N MET A 130 -8.79 14.13 1.75
CA MET A 130 -8.92 15.09 2.85
C MET A 130 -7.56 15.64 3.30
N ARG A 131 -6.57 14.75 3.49
CA ARG A 131 -5.19 15.13 3.86
C ARG A 131 -4.56 16.07 2.84
N ASP A 132 -4.68 15.73 1.56
CA ASP A 132 -4.04 16.48 0.47
C ASP A 132 -4.61 17.89 0.31
N ILE A 133 -5.91 18.08 0.54
CA ILE A 133 -6.53 19.41 0.45
C ILE A 133 -6.47 20.20 1.76
N GLY A 134 -6.20 19.54 2.88
CA GLY A 134 -6.03 20.12 4.21
C GLY A 134 -7.33 20.38 4.97
N GLU A 135 -7.19 20.52 6.29
CA GLU A 135 -8.31 20.65 7.24
C GLU A 135 -9.21 21.85 6.93
N GLU A 136 -8.62 23.01 6.60
CA GLU A 136 -9.37 24.25 6.32
C GLU A 136 -10.32 24.05 5.13
N GLU A 137 -9.84 23.44 4.06
CA GLU A 137 -10.64 23.21 2.86
C GLU A 137 -11.69 22.12 3.09
N VAL A 138 -11.37 21.06 3.85
CA VAL A 138 -12.35 20.04 4.26
C VAL A 138 -13.49 20.68 5.04
N ASN A 139 -13.18 21.52 6.03
CA ASN A 139 -14.17 22.22 6.84
C ASN A 139 -15.04 23.16 5.99
N ARG A 140 -14.44 23.89 5.03
CA ARG A 140 -15.17 24.75 4.09
C ARG A 140 -16.16 23.94 3.24
N ILE A 141 -15.71 22.79 2.68
CA ILE A 141 -16.54 21.91 1.86
C ILE A 141 -17.69 21.35 2.69
N MET A 142 -17.43 20.87 3.91
CA MET A 142 -18.44 20.32 4.80
C MET A 142 -19.49 21.36 5.20
N ALA A 143 -19.08 22.57 5.54
CA ALA A 143 -20.01 23.68 5.87
C ALA A 143 -20.88 24.08 4.66
N THR A 144 -20.31 24.08 3.45
CA THR A 144 -21.07 24.35 2.23
C THR A 144 -22.05 23.23 1.96
N PHE A 145 -21.63 21.96 2.12
CA PHE A 145 -22.47 20.79 1.91
C PHE A 145 -23.63 20.74 2.91
N GLU A 146 -23.39 21.01 4.19
CA GLU A 146 -24.44 21.05 5.22
C GLU A 146 -25.51 22.09 4.90
N LYS A 147 -25.09 23.29 4.43
CA LYS A 147 -26.02 24.34 4.01
C LYS A 147 -26.89 23.92 2.84
N ASP A 148 -26.31 23.27 1.84
CA ASP A 148 -26.98 22.88 0.60
C ASP A 148 -27.78 21.59 0.76
N ARG A 149 -27.35 20.71 1.67
CA ARG A 149 -27.90 19.38 1.93
C ARG A 149 -28.01 19.09 3.43
N PRO A 150 -28.89 19.79 4.16
CA PRO A 150 -29.03 19.58 5.59
C PRO A 150 -29.50 18.14 5.92
N GLY A 151 -29.00 17.62 7.05
CA GLY A 151 -29.35 16.31 7.57
C GLY A 151 -28.33 15.20 7.31
N PHE A 152 -27.34 15.44 6.47
CA PHE A 152 -26.22 14.50 6.31
C PHE A 152 -25.30 14.54 7.54
N PRO A 153 -24.68 13.40 7.88
CA PRO A 153 -23.74 13.30 9.02
C PRO A 153 -22.61 14.32 8.96
N GLN A 154 -22.25 14.83 10.15
CA GLN A 154 -21.11 15.75 10.34
C GLN A 154 -20.03 15.06 11.17
N PRO A 155 -18.74 15.44 11.02
CA PRO A 155 -17.66 14.84 11.80
C PRO A 155 -17.86 15.07 13.30
N THR A 156 -17.61 14.03 14.12
CA THR A 156 -17.71 14.08 15.59
C THR A 156 -16.36 14.14 16.28
N LYS A 157 -15.27 13.91 15.55
CA LYS A 157 -13.88 13.91 16.04
C LYS A 157 -13.08 15.03 15.39
N SER A 158 -11.87 15.26 15.89
CA SER A 158 -10.93 16.21 15.25
C SER A 158 -10.44 15.69 13.90
N PHE A 159 -10.02 16.59 13.02
CA PHE A 159 -9.43 16.20 11.73
C PHE A 159 -8.21 15.29 11.92
N SER A 160 -7.36 15.56 12.92
CA SER A 160 -6.20 14.74 13.24
C SER A 160 -6.58 13.31 13.67
N ASP A 161 -7.69 13.12 14.38
CA ASP A 161 -8.14 11.78 14.78
C ASP A 161 -8.53 10.92 13.58
N TYR A 162 -9.18 11.52 12.56
CA TYR A 162 -9.47 10.81 11.30
C TYR A 162 -8.24 10.50 10.47
N GLN A 163 -7.13 11.21 10.68
CA GLN A 163 -5.88 11.00 9.96
C GLN A 163 -4.89 10.08 10.70
N ALA A 164 -5.18 9.72 11.97
CA ALA A 164 -4.33 8.91 12.82
C ALA A 164 -4.49 7.40 12.52
N PHE A 165 -4.00 6.94 11.37
CA PHE A 165 -4.01 5.52 10.99
C PHE A 165 -2.85 5.19 10.03
N HIS A 166 -2.42 3.92 10.03
CA HIS A 166 -1.48 3.41 9.05
C HIS A 166 -2.17 3.20 7.70
N ARG A 167 -1.61 3.77 6.64
CA ARG A 167 -2.22 3.77 5.29
C ARG A 167 -1.84 2.57 4.46
N TYR A 168 -0.57 2.20 4.56
CA TYR A 168 0.05 1.22 3.68
C TYR A 168 0.46 -0.06 4.40
N VAL A 169 0.28 -0.11 5.71
CA VAL A 169 0.64 -1.26 6.53
C VAL A 169 -0.54 -1.65 7.41
N LEU A 170 -0.93 -2.93 7.36
CA LEU A 170 -1.83 -3.48 8.37
C LEU A 170 -1.02 -4.01 9.55
N SER A 171 -1.59 -3.89 10.72
CA SER A 171 -0.99 -4.37 11.97
C SER A 171 -2.01 -5.18 12.74
N ASP A 172 -1.92 -6.51 12.59
CA ASP A 172 -2.82 -7.44 13.25
C ASP A 172 -2.10 -8.14 14.40
N GLU A 173 -2.84 -8.51 15.44
CA GLU A 173 -2.36 -9.34 16.53
C GLU A 173 -2.96 -10.74 16.41
N VAL A 174 -2.09 -11.75 16.28
CA VAL A 174 -2.48 -13.16 16.18
C VAL A 174 -1.63 -13.96 17.18
N ASP A 175 -2.26 -14.57 18.16
CA ASP A 175 -1.58 -15.38 19.18
C ASP A 175 -0.32 -14.72 19.77
N ASN A 176 -0.46 -13.49 20.22
CA ASN A 176 0.64 -12.67 20.77
C ASN A 176 1.78 -12.37 19.76
N THR A 177 1.53 -12.51 18.47
CA THR A 177 2.44 -12.13 17.40
C THR A 177 1.90 -10.91 16.67
N ARG A 178 2.72 -9.91 16.45
CA ARG A 178 2.37 -8.78 15.60
C ARG A 178 2.63 -9.14 14.14
N VAL A 179 1.56 -9.26 13.35
CA VAL A 179 1.64 -9.49 11.89
C VAL A 179 1.56 -8.16 11.17
N ILE A 180 2.63 -7.80 10.50
CA ILE A 180 2.80 -6.57 9.72
C ILE A 180 2.60 -6.91 8.25
N THR A 181 1.53 -6.41 7.63
CA THR A 181 1.21 -6.70 6.23
C THR A 181 1.39 -5.46 5.38
N LEU A 182 2.35 -5.50 4.44
CA LEU A 182 2.58 -4.43 3.45
C LEU A 182 1.38 -4.39 2.48
N ARG A 183 0.63 -3.28 2.42
CA ARG A 183 -0.64 -3.20 1.69
C ARG A 183 -0.65 -2.12 0.61
N ARG A 184 0.18 -2.30 -0.41
CA ARG A 184 0.19 -1.50 -1.65
C ARG A 184 0.10 -2.42 -2.88
N PRO A 185 -0.97 -3.23 -3.04
CA PRO A 185 -1.05 -4.24 -4.11
C PRO A 185 -0.95 -3.64 -5.51
N GLN A 186 -1.43 -2.41 -5.73
CA GLN A 186 -1.33 -1.67 -7.00
C GLN A 186 0.13 -1.38 -7.41
N ALA A 187 1.07 -1.41 -6.46
CA ALA A 187 2.49 -1.25 -6.67
C ALA A 187 3.27 -2.50 -6.24
N MET A 188 2.64 -3.68 -6.25
CA MET A 188 3.24 -4.94 -5.77
C MET A 188 3.92 -4.80 -4.40
N ASN A 189 3.28 -4.08 -3.48
CA ASN A 189 3.77 -3.80 -2.12
C ASN A 189 5.14 -3.11 -2.07
N ALA A 190 5.44 -2.22 -3.05
CA ALA A 190 6.67 -1.45 -3.08
C ALA A 190 6.81 -0.53 -1.86
N LEU A 191 8.05 -0.38 -1.40
CA LEU A 191 8.44 0.41 -0.24
C LEU A 191 8.61 1.88 -0.62
N ASN A 192 7.98 2.75 0.13
CA ASN A 192 8.24 4.19 0.15
C ASN A 192 8.48 4.65 1.59
N ASP A 193 8.75 5.93 1.80
CA ASP A 193 9.05 6.48 3.12
C ASP A 193 7.92 6.19 4.12
N GLU A 194 6.65 6.38 3.73
CA GLU A 194 5.50 6.14 4.60
C GLU A 194 5.38 4.66 5.02
N VAL A 195 5.62 3.71 4.11
CA VAL A 195 5.64 2.27 4.44
C VAL A 195 6.73 1.96 5.47
N THR A 196 7.94 2.49 5.27
CA THR A 196 9.06 2.21 6.19
C THR A 196 8.87 2.88 7.55
N GLU A 197 8.30 4.08 7.59
CA GLU A 197 7.93 4.77 8.81
C GLU A 197 6.84 4.02 9.57
N GLU A 198 5.78 3.55 8.89
CA GLU A 198 4.69 2.78 9.50
C GLU A 198 5.17 1.44 10.09
N ILE A 199 6.07 0.72 9.38
CA ILE A 199 6.70 -0.50 9.92
C ILE A 199 7.48 -0.18 11.18
N LEU A 200 8.30 0.87 11.14
CA LEU A 200 9.15 1.28 12.26
C LEU A 200 8.31 1.70 13.48
N ASP A 201 7.24 2.48 13.26
CA ASP A 201 6.31 2.89 14.31
C ASP A 201 5.67 1.68 15.01
N ILE A 202 5.14 0.71 14.24
CA ILE A 202 4.57 -0.51 14.79
C ILE A 202 5.60 -1.29 15.63
N MET A 203 6.80 -1.46 15.12
CA MET A 203 7.87 -2.18 15.83
C MET A 203 8.29 -1.47 17.11
N GLN A 204 8.44 -0.16 17.09
CA GLN A 204 8.82 0.65 18.25
C GLN A 204 7.75 0.62 19.34
N ASN A 205 6.48 0.73 18.96
CA ASN A 205 5.37 0.68 19.90
C ASN A 205 5.27 -0.69 20.59
N ASP A 206 5.50 -1.78 19.87
CA ASP A 206 5.36 -3.13 20.41
C ASP A 206 6.67 -3.77 20.91
N GLN A 207 7.81 -3.13 20.73
CA GLN A 207 9.12 -3.65 21.20
C GLN A 207 9.10 -3.97 22.71
N ASN A 208 8.47 -3.12 23.50
CA ASN A 208 8.39 -3.26 24.96
C ASN A 208 7.04 -3.79 25.46
N ASN A 209 6.10 -4.10 24.57
CA ASN A 209 4.80 -4.65 24.92
C ASN A 209 4.96 -6.12 25.36
N PRO A 210 4.70 -6.48 26.64
CA PRO A 210 4.90 -7.86 27.12
C PRO A 210 3.96 -8.88 26.46
N ASP A 211 2.85 -8.43 25.91
CA ASP A 211 1.87 -9.29 25.27
C ASP A 211 2.28 -9.69 23.84
N ILE A 212 3.25 -9.00 23.24
CA ILE A 212 3.78 -9.32 21.92
C ILE A 212 5.10 -10.08 22.03
N LYS A 213 5.14 -11.30 21.53
CA LYS A 213 6.33 -12.18 21.57
C LYS A 213 7.30 -11.95 20.40
N GLY A 214 6.86 -11.34 19.31
CA GLY A 214 7.67 -11.04 18.14
C GLY A 214 6.83 -10.57 16.95
N PHE A 215 7.47 -10.47 15.78
CA PHE A 215 6.88 -9.85 14.60
C PHE A 215 6.98 -10.79 13.38
N VAL A 216 5.93 -10.79 12.56
CA VAL A 216 5.94 -11.40 11.22
C VAL A 216 5.68 -10.29 10.21
N ILE A 217 6.52 -10.17 9.18
CA ILE A 217 6.31 -9.23 8.07
C ILE A 217 5.90 -10.04 6.84
N THR A 218 4.83 -9.62 6.15
CA THR A 218 4.35 -10.24 4.92
C THR A 218 3.81 -9.21 3.93
N GLY A 219 3.54 -9.61 2.69
CA GLY A 219 2.88 -8.76 1.69
C GLY A 219 1.38 -9.05 1.59
N TYR A 220 0.60 -8.04 1.26
CA TYR A 220 -0.83 -8.21 0.98
C TYR A 220 -1.04 -8.97 -0.33
N GLY A 221 -1.95 -9.96 -0.30
CA GLY A 221 -2.26 -10.81 -1.45
C GLY A 221 -1.29 -11.99 -1.60
N THR A 222 -1.17 -12.52 -2.81
CA THR A 222 -0.38 -13.73 -3.10
C THR A 222 0.67 -13.54 -4.19
N GLN A 223 0.82 -12.33 -4.72
CA GLN A 223 1.70 -12.06 -5.85
C GLN A 223 3.10 -11.61 -5.43
N ALA A 224 3.17 -10.74 -4.43
CA ALA A 224 4.43 -10.17 -3.99
C ALA A 224 4.47 -9.98 -2.48
N PHE A 225 5.61 -10.31 -1.91
CA PHE A 225 6.02 -9.79 -0.60
C PHE A 225 6.26 -8.28 -0.74
N SER A 226 7.21 -7.90 -1.59
CA SER A 226 7.47 -6.52 -2.00
C SER A 226 8.32 -6.49 -3.28
N ALA A 227 7.95 -5.61 -4.22
CA ALA A 227 8.72 -5.35 -5.44
C ALA A 227 9.93 -4.43 -5.23
N GLY A 228 10.25 -4.07 -3.99
CA GLY A 228 11.39 -3.22 -3.66
C GLY A 228 11.04 -1.75 -3.48
N ALA A 229 12.04 -0.89 -3.64
CA ALA A 229 11.85 0.56 -3.49
C ALA A 229 10.91 1.12 -4.56
N ASP A 230 10.08 2.09 -4.17
CA ASP A 230 9.28 2.87 -5.11
C ASP A 230 10.18 3.82 -5.89
N ILE A 231 10.54 3.40 -7.11
CA ILE A 231 11.49 4.10 -7.97
C ILE A 231 10.96 5.44 -8.52
N GLY A 232 9.69 5.77 -8.28
CA GLY A 232 9.08 7.01 -8.75
C GLY A 232 9.77 8.28 -8.23
N LYS A 233 10.45 8.20 -7.07
CA LYS A 233 11.22 9.30 -6.49
C LYS A 233 12.67 9.40 -6.98
N PHE A 234 13.20 8.37 -7.64
CA PHE A 234 14.61 8.36 -8.07
C PHE A 234 14.98 9.50 -9.03
N PRO A 235 14.13 9.90 -10.00
CA PRO A 235 14.46 11.04 -10.87
C PRO A 235 14.72 12.34 -10.13
N GLU A 236 14.04 12.57 -8.99
CA GLU A 236 14.18 13.79 -8.19
C GLU A 236 15.52 13.84 -7.44
N MET A 237 16.16 12.69 -7.22
CA MET A 237 17.44 12.58 -6.50
C MET A 237 18.64 12.46 -7.44
N LEU A 238 18.42 12.34 -8.76
CA LEU A 238 19.50 12.21 -9.72
C LEU A 238 20.39 13.47 -9.72
N GLY A 239 21.67 13.27 -9.42
CA GLY A 239 22.67 14.35 -9.33
C GLY A 239 22.78 15.02 -7.96
N ASP A 240 21.86 14.76 -7.02
CA ASP A 240 22.00 15.22 -5.63
C ASP A 240 22.50 14.10 -4.72
N LYS A 241 23.82 14.14 -4.48
CA LYS A 241 24.49 13.16 -3.61
C LYS A 241 23.96 13.21 -2.17
N THR A 242 23.60 14.38 -1.66
CA THR A 242 23.14 14.54 -0.27
C THR A 242 21.75 13.93 -0.10
N ALA A 243 20.82 14.24 -1.01
CA ALA A 243 19.49 13.65 -1.02
C ALA A 243 19.56 12.13 -1.20
N SER A 244 20.40 11.61 -2.11
CA SER A 244 20.57 10.17 -2.33
C SER A 244 21.11 9.43 -1.10
N VAL A 245 22.09 10.01 -0.40
CA VAL A 245 22.63 9.42 0.84
C VAL A 245 21.60 9.45 1.97
N GLN A 246 20.83 10.55 2.10
CA GLN A 246 19.80 10.62 3.12
C GLN A 246 18.69 9.61 2.86
N TYR A 247 18.19 9.52 1.63
CA TYR A 247 17.22 8.52 1.23
C TYR A 247 17.65 7.07 1.56
N ALA A 248 18.90 6.72 1.23
CA ALA A 248 19.43 5.39 1.55
C ALA A 248 19.49 5.11 3.07
N ARG A 249 19.78 6.14 3.88
CA ARG A 249 19.77 6.04 5.35
C ARG A 249 18.35 5.85 5.87
N ASP A 250 17.39 6.62 5.37
CA ASP A 250 16.00 6.54 5.79
C ASP A 250 15.40 5.17 5.44
N CYS A 251 15.67 4.66 4.25
CA CYS A 251 15.30 3.30 3.86
C CYS A 251 15.96 2.23 4.73
N ALA A 252 17.16 2.48 5.26
CA ALA A 252 17.86 1.52 6.11
C ALA A 252 17.40 1.53 7.58
N ASN A 253 16.64 2.53 8.02
CA ASN A 253 16.26 2.69 9.44
C ASN A 253 15.52 1.46 9.99
N VAL A 254 14.59 0.88 9.24
CA VAL A 254 13.86 -0.33 9.65
C VAL A 254 14.82 -1.50 9.87
N GLN A 255 15.74 -1.72 8.93
CA GLN A 255 16.70 -2.83 8.99
C GLN A 255 17.67 -2.66 10.16
N VAL A 256 18.20 -1.45 10.34
CA VAL A 256 19.10 -1.13 11.47
C VAL A 256 18.38 -1.30 12.80
N TYR A 257 17.10 -0.92 12.87
CA TYR A 257 16.29 -1.13 14.06
C TYR A 257 16.10 -2.63 14.37
N MET A 258 15.78 -3.44 13.35
CA MET A 258 15.66 -4.90 13.50
C MET A 258 16.91 -5.56 14.09
N ASP A 259 18.12 -5.09 13.75
CA ASP A 259 19.37 -5.62 14.30
C ASP A 259 19.47 -5.47 15.83
N THR A 260 18.83 -4.44 16.39
CA THR A 260 18.88 -4.11 17.82
C THR A 260 17.71 -4.69 18.63
N MET A 261 16.70 -5.24 17.97
CA MET A 261 15.48 -5.72 18.65
C MET A 261 15.75 -6.93 19.53
N ALA A 262 15.15 -6.93 20.72
CA ALA A 262 15.16 -8.08 21.63
C ALA A 262 14.12 -9.15 21.23
N LYS A 263 13.14 -8.79 20.39
CA LYS A 263 12.10 -9.70 19.88
C LYS A 263 12.43 -10.16 18.48
N PRO A 264 12.14 -11.42 18.12
CA PRO A 264 12.39 -11.94 16.77
C PRO A 264 11.46 -11.31 15.74
N VAL A 265 11.98 -11.21 14.51
CA VAL A 265 11.24 -10.79 13.31
C VAL A 265 11.40 -11.87 12.26
N VAL A 266 10.30 -12.39 11.72
CA VAL A 266 10.28 -13.40 10.66
C VAL A 266 9.67 -12.79 9.40
N ALA A 267 10.35 -12.95 8.26
CA ALA A 267 9.78 -12.61 6.96
C ALA A 267 8.94 -13.78 6.42
N ALA A 268 7.69 -13.52 6.09
CA ALA A 268 6.77 -14.48 5.48
C ALA A 268 6.56 -14.12 4.01
N LEU A 269 7.31 -14.79 3.11
CA LEU A 269 7.38 -14.45 1.69
C LEU A 269 6.22 -15.10 0.93
N ASN A 270 5.17 -14.32 0.69
CA ASN A 270 3.94 -14.73 0.02
C ASN A 270 4.00 -14.70 -1.51
N GLY A 271 5.14 -14.32 -2.10
CA GLY A 271 5.35 -14.18 -3.53
C GLY A 271 6.69 -13.53 -3.84
N LEU A 272 6.73 -12.68 -4.89
CA LEU A 272 7.94 -11.99 -5.32
C LEU A 272 8.53 -11.13 -4.20
N ALA A 273 9.82 -11.33 -3.89
CA ALA A 273 10.62 -10.45 -3.04
C ALA A 273 11.78 -9.91 -3.87
N MET A 274 11.78 -8.60 -4.15
CA MET A 274 12.70 -7.99 -5.12
C MET A 274 13.37 -6.74 -4.53
N GLY A 275 14.65 -6.53 -4.87
CA GLY A 275 15.40 -5.32 -4.51
C GLY A 275 15.30 -4.97 -3.04
N GLY A 276 14.97 -3.73 -2.70
CA GLY A 276 14.77 -3.28 -1.31
C GLY A 276 13.79 -4.14 -0.50
N GLY A 277 12.78 -4.76 -1.13
CA GLY A 277 11.87 -5.69 -0.47
C GLY A 277 12.59 -6.98 -0.03
N LEU A 278 13.45 -7.52 -0.87
CA LEU A 278 14.32 -8.63 -0.48
C LEU A 278 15.35 -8.20 0.57
N GLU A 279 15.86 -6.97 0.48
CA GLU A 279 16.80 -6.43 1.47
C GLU A 279 16.16 -6.32 2.87
N VAL A 280 14.87 -5.95 2.97
CA VAL A 280 14.10 -6.02 4.22
C VAL A 280 13.95 -7.46 4.69
N ALA A 281 13.57 -8.37 3.81
CA ALA A 281 13.36 -9.78 4.16
C ALA A 281 14.62 -10.43 4.71
N ILE A 282 15.77 -10.29 4.03
CA ILE A 282 17.04 -10.90 4.47
C ILE A 282 17.57 -10.32 5.78
N ARG A 283 17.11 -9.14 6.16
CA ARG A 283 17.45 -8.53 7.45
C ARG A 283 16.63 -9.11 8.59
N CYS A 284 15.45 -9.66 8.33
CA CYS A 284 14.68 -10.40 9.33
C CYS A 284 15.51 -11.57 9.89
N HIS A 285 15.18 -12.00 11.09
CA HIS A 285 15.95 -13.03 11.80
C HIS A 285 15.81 -14.41 11.13
N SER A 286 14.65 -14.71 10.54
CA SER A 286 14.37 -15.95 9.80
C SER A 286 13.43 -15.67 8.64
N LEU A 287 13.43 -16.54 7.62
CA LEU A 287 12.60 -16.45 6.42
C LEU A 287 11.77 -17.71 6.23
N VAL A 288 10.47 -17.54 6.06
CA VAL A 288 9.53 -18.60 5.65
C VAL A 288 8.93 -18.18 4.31
N ALA A 289 8.79 -19.10 3.35
CA ALA A 289 8.35 -18.75 2.01
C ALA A 289 7.38 -19.75 1.41
N VAL A 290 6.47 -19.30 0.55
CA VAL A 290 5.75 -20.19 -0.36
C VAL A 290 6.71 -20.75 -1.42
N LYS A 291 6.52 -22.01 -1.82
CA LYS A 291 7.41 -22.70 -2.78
C LYS A 291 7.55 -22.00 -4.14
N ASN A 292 6.52 -21.26 -4.55
CA ASN A 292 6.50 -20.56 -5.84
C ASN A 292 6.92 -19.09 -5.75
N ALA A 293 7.40 -18.61 -4.61
CA ALA A 293 7.96 -17.28 -4.51
C ALA A 293 9.29 -17.16 -5.27
N THR A 294 9.67 -15.95 -5.61
CA THR A 294 10.88 -15.62 -6.37
C THR A 294 11.65 -14.54 -5.64
N LEU A 295 12.96 -14.69 -5.53
CA LEU A 295 13.86 -13.76 -4.86
C LEU A 295 14.82 -13.17 -5.90
N GLN A 296 15.01 -11.83 -5.90
CA GLN A 296 15.81 -11.17 -6.93
C GLN A 296 16.43 -9.86 -6.44
N PHE A 297 17.65 -9.58 -6.90
CA PHE A 297 18.25 -8.24 -6.86
C PHE A 297 18.34 -7.69 -8.30
N PRO A 298 17.37 -6.88 -8.75
CA PRO A 298 17.31 -6.39 -10.14
C PRO A 298 18.13 -5.12 -10.36
N GLU A 299 18.79 -4.58 -9.35
CA GLU A 299 19.44 -3.27 -9.29
C GLU A 299 20.43 -3.05 -10.42
N ILE A 300 21.15 -4.09 -10.85
CA ILE A 300 22.10 -4.01 -11.97
C ILE A 300 21.46 -3.59 -13.28
N GLY A 301 20.18 -3.96 -13.50
CA GLY A 301 19.40 -3.52 -14.66
C GLY A 301 19.09 -2.03 -14.67
N LEU A 302 19.20 -1.37 -13.51
CA LEU A 302 19.03 0.08 -13.34
C LEU A 302 20.38 0.81 -13.23
N GLY A 303 21.51 0.09 -13.33
CA GLY A 303 22.85 0.66 -13.19
C GLY A 303 23.24 1.03 -11.77
N ILE A 304 22.57 0.46 -10.77
CA ILE A 304 22.82 0.65 -9.34
C ILE A 304 23.15 -0.69 -8.65
N LEU A 305 23.45 -0.65 -7.36
CA LEU A 305 23.67 -1.81 -6.51
C LEU A 305 22.59 -1.89 -5.43
N PRO A 306 22.31 -3.09 -4.87
CA PRO A 306 21.50 -3.21 -3.66
C PRO A 306 22.06 -2.32 -2.54
N GLY A 307 21.30 -1.30 -2.12
CA GLY A 307 21.81 -0.15 -1.36
C GLY A 307 21.65 -0.22 0.15
N ILE A 308 20.79 -1.12 0.65
CA ILE A 308 20.41 -1.15 2.08
C ILE A 308 20.74 -2.48 2.77
N GLY A 309 21.64 -3.27 2.19
CA GLY A 309 22.19 -4.47 2.83
C GLY A 309 22.41 -5.67 1.90
N GLY A 310 21.82 -5.70 0.70
CA GLY A 310 21.89 -6.84 -0.21
C GLY A 310 23.30 -7.24 -0.64
N CYS A 311 24.23 -6.30 -0.71
CA CYS A 311 25.64 -6.57 -1.01
C CYS A 311 26.46 -7.13 0.17
N VAL A 312 25.91 -7.18 1.39
CA VAL A 312 26.67 -7.55 2.61
C VAL A 312 25.96 -8.64 3.41
N VAL A 313 24.68 -8.47 3.71
CA VAL A 313 23.92 -9.32 4.62
C VAL A 313 23.87 -10.78 4.17
N PRO A 314 23.60 -11.11 2.89
CA PRO A 314 23.54 -12.50 2.43
C PRO A 314 24.85 -13.25 2.67
N TYR A 315 25.98 -12.60 2.37
CA TYR A 315 27.29 -13.19 2.56
C TYR A 315 27.64 -13.42 4.04
N ARG A 316 27.13 -12.61 4.94
CA ARG A 316 27.35 -12.76 6.39
C ARG A 316 26.45 -13.81 7.03
N LYS A 317 25.21 -13.91 6.58
CA LYS A 317 24.24 -14.87 7.13
C LYS A 317 24.39 -16.27 6.51
N TRP A 318 24.68 -16.34 5.21
CA TRP A 318 24.72 -17.59 4.44
C TRP A 318 25.94 -17.66 3.53
N PRO A 319 27.16 -17.67 4.07
CA PRO A 319 28.42 -17.61 3.29
C PRO A 319 28.53 -18.71 2.25
N GLN A 320 27.94 -19.90 2.49
CA GLN A 320 27.90 -21.01 1.55
C GLN A 320 27.13 -20.71 0.26
N GLY A 321 26.25 -19.71 0.26
CA GLY A 321 25.50 -19.22 -0.90
C GLY A 321 26.20 -18.14 -1.72
N ALA A 322 27.50 -17.84 -1.45
CA ALA A 322 28.19 -16.67 -2.02
C ALA A 322 28.16 -16.62 -3.55
N ALA A 323 28.35 -17.76 -4.23
CA ALA A 323 28.28 -17.82 -5.70
C ALA A 323 26.87 -17.46 -6.23
N LEU A 324 25.83 -17.93 -5.54
CA LEU A 324 24.44 -17.64 -5.86
C LEU A 324 24.13 -16.14 -5.69
N PHE A 325 24.57 -15.56 -4.59
CA PHE A 325 24.40 -14.12 -4.33
C PHE A 325 25.16 -13.26 -5.33
N ASN A 326 26.36 -13.67 -5.72
CA ASN A 326 27.11 -13.00 -6.78
C ASN A 326 26.32 -12.99 -8.11
N ASP A 327 25.75 -14.11 -8.52
CA ASP A 327 24.92 -14.19 -9.73
C ASP A 327 23.65 -13.31 -9.61
N MET A 328 23.01 -13.28 -8.46
CA MET A 328 21.85 -12.41 -8.21
C MET A 328 22.21 -10.93 -8.35
N ILE A 329 23.34 -10.50 -7.77
CA ILE A 329 23.75 -9.09 -7.77
C ILE A 329 24.35 -8.67 -9.11
N MET A 330 25.26 -9.47 -9.67
CA MET A 330 26.03 -9.09 -10.87
C MET A 330 25.29 -9.36 -12.18
N LEU A 331 24.30 -10.24 -12.17
CA LEU A 331 23.55 -10.63 -13.37
C LEU A 331 22.06 -10.32 -13.26
N GLY A 332 21.57 -9.89 -12.09
CA GLY A 332 20.14 -9.67 -11.82
C GLY A 332 19.32 -10.97 -11.91
N LYS A 333 19.94 -12.14 -11.71
CA LYS A 333 19.23 -13.42 -11.82
C LYS A 333 18.24 -13.61 -10.67
N PRO A 334 16.97 -13.95 -10.97
CA PRO A 334 16.06 -14.44 -9.94
C PRO A 334 16.46 -15.86 -9.50
N ILE A 335 16.23 -16.15 -8.22
CA ILE A 335 16.34 -17.50 -7.67
C ILE A 335 14.99 -17.99 -7.17
N LYS A 336 14.81 -19.30 -7.16
CA LYS A 336 13.63 -19.94 -6.58
C LYS A 336 13.83 -20.11 -5.07
N THR A 337 12.74 -20.17 -4.34
CA THR A 337 12.78 -20.39 -2.89
C THR A 337 13.40 -21.74 -2.50
N GLN A 338 13.35 -22.78 -3.38
CA GLN A 338 14.02 -24.03 -3.14
C GLN A 338 15.56 -23.84 -3.13
N ASP A 339 16.12 -23.10 -4.11
CA ASP A 339 17.57 -22.83 -4.16
C ASP A 339 18.00 -22.03 -2.92
N ALA A 340 17.16 -21.12 -2.44
CA ALA A 340 17.38 -20.36 -1.22
C ALA A 340 17.30 -21.25 0.04
N ALA A 341 16.40 -22.21 0.08
CA ALA A 341 16.29 -23.19 1.18
C ALA A 341 17.51 -24.13 1.23
N ASP A 342 18.00 -24.57 0.07
CA ASP A 342 19.13 -25.48 -0.03
C ASP A 342 20.43 -24.87 0.56
N ILE A 343 20.56 -23.53 0.54
CA ILE A 343 21.67 -22.81 1.18
C ILE A 343 21.32 -22.31 2.59
N GLY A 344 20.14 -22.65 3.13
CA GLY A 344 19.70 -22.21 4.46
C GLY A 344 19.26 -20.77 4.56
N MET A 345 19.02 -20.07 3.44
CA MET A 345 18.51 -18.71 3.43
C MET A 345 17.01 -18.67 3.76
N VAL A 346 16.24 -19.66 3.31
CA VAL A 346 14.85 -19.86 3.68
C VAL A 346 14.79 -21.04 4.65
N ASP A 347 14.29 -20.80 5.86
CA ASP A 347 14.26 -21.79 6.94
C ASP A 347 13.13 -22.80 6.75
N GLN A 348 12.00 -22.37 6.18
CA GLN A 348 10.86 -23.25 5.92
C GLN A 348 10.15 -22.88 4.62
N LEU A 349 9.77 -23.91 3.85
CA LEU A 349 8.91 -23.78 2.67
C LEU A 349 7.51 -24.31 2.97
N VAL A 350 6.49 -23.58 2.49
CA VAL A 350 5.08 -23.99 2.56
C VAL A 350 4.49 -24.13 1.16
N ASP A 351 3.47 -24.99 1.03
CA ASP A 351 2.84 -25.29 -0.26
C ASP A 351 1.87 -24.16 -0.69
N THR A 352 1.16 -23.60 0.26
CA THR A 352 0.11 -22.60 -0.01
C THR A 352 0.29 -21.31 0.79
N PRO A 353 -0.18 -20.16 0.29
CA PRO A 353 -0.20 -18.92 1.07
C PRO A 353 -1.03 -19.02 2.35
N ALA A 354 -2.02 -19.90 2.41
CA ALA A 354 -2.85 -20.08 3.60
C ALA A 354 -2.05 -20.65 4.80
N ASP A 355 -1.00 -21.43 4.53
CA ASP A 355 -0.16 -22.04 5.55
C ASP A 355 0.95 -21.07 6.03
N LEU A 356 1.19 -19.99 5.30
CA LEU A 356 2.40 -19.16 5.44
C LEU A 356 2.50 -18.48 6.81
N ILE A 357 1.44 -17.83 7.26
CA ILE A 357 1.46 -17.07 8.53
C ILE A 357 1.60 -18.03 9.72
N ALA A 358 0.88 -19.17 9.71
CA ALA A 358 1.02 -20.16 10.76
C ALA A 358 2.46 -20.74 10.83
N ALA A 359 3.07 -21.01 9.68
CA ALA A 359 4.46 -21.45 9.61
C ALA A 359 5.44 -20.38 10.10
N ALA A 360 5.24 -19.12 9.74
CA ALA A 360 6.07 -18.01 10.21
C ALA A 360 5.97 -17.80 11.71
N MET A 361 4.76 -17.97 12.28
CA MET A 361 4.56 -17.91 13.75
C MET A 361 5.22 -19.08 14.48
N ALA A 362 5.16 -20.28 13.92
CA ALA A 362 5.87 -21.44 14.46
C ALA A 362 7.40 -21.26 14.40
N GLU A 363 7.89 -20.68 13.32
CA GLU A 363 9.30 -20.35 13.17
C GLU A 363 9.73 -19.26 14.17
N LEU A 364 8.90 -18.25 14.38
CA LEU A 364 9.12 -17.22 15.41
C LEU A 364 9.24 -17.86 16.81
N ASP A 365 8.37 -18.79 17.17
CA ASP A 365 8.41 -19.50 18.45
C ASP A 365 9.67 -20.39 18.57
N ARG A 366 10.19 -20.94 17.46
CA ARG A 366 11.42 -21.71 17.41
C ARG A 366 12.64 -20.83 17.73
N ILE A 367 12.71 -19.62 17.17
CA ILE A 367 13.91 -18.77 17.29
C ILE A 367 13.88 -17.79 18.47
N ARG A 368 12.75 -17.62 19.16
CA ARG A 368 12.58 -16.53 20.16
C ARG A 368 13.57 -16.58 21.34
N ASN A 369 14.06 -17.77 21.69
CA ASN A 369 15.01 -17.96 22.80
C ASN A 369 16.48 -17.88 22.35
N ASP A 370 16.72 -18.00 21.04
CA ASP A 370 18.05 -17.91 20.45
C ASP A 370 17.90 -17.24 19.06
N ILE A 371 17.82 -15.92 19.08
CA ILE A 371 17.52 -15.11 17.88
C ILE A 371 18.76 -15.07 16.99
N PRO A 372 18.70 -15.58 15.75
CA PRO A 372 19.80 -15.52 14.80
C PRO A 372 20.20 -14.07 14.52
N ARG A 373 21.50 -13.77 14.61
CA ARG A 373 22.04 -12.42 14.39
C ARG A 373 22.99 -12.41 13.20
N ILE A 374 23.10 -11.25 12.55
CA ILE A 374 24.11 -11.04 11.52
C ILE A 374 25.48 -11.05 12.18
N ALA A 375 26.41 -11.84 11.65
CA ALA A 375 27.76 -11.91 12.18
C ALA A 375 28.45 -10.53 12.13
N GLU A 376 28.89 -10.03 13.28
CA GLU A 376 29.65 -8.76 13.37
C GLU A 376 31.08 -8.94 12.87
N GLN A 377 31.65 -10.12 13.11
CA GLN A 377 33.01 -10.45 12.70
C GLN A 377 33.07 -10.83 11.22
N ARG A 378 34.30 -10.79 10.66
CA ARG A 378 34.55 -11.27 9.31
C ARG A 378 34.14 -12.75 9.20
N VAL A 379 33.41 -13.08 8.14
CA VAL A 379 33.01 -14.46 7.80
C VAL A 379 33.90 -14.94 6.66
N ASP A 380 34.32 -16.18 6.73
CA ASP A 380 35.03 -16.82 5.62
C ASP A 380 34.01 -17.18 4.53
N ILE A 381 34.24 -16.68 3.33
CA ILE A 381 33.42 -16.94 2.15
C ILE A 381 34.12 -17.99 1.33
N PRO A 382 33.44 -19.11 0.95
CA PRO A 382 34.04 -20.10 0.05
C PRO A 382 34.50 -19.46 -1.27
N GLU A 383 35.64 -19.94 -1.79
CA GLU A 383 36.07 -19.51 -3.13
C GLU A 383 35.04 -19.95 -4.19
N PHE A 384 34.75 -19.06 -5.12
CA PHE A 384 33.92 -19.34 -6.27
C PHE A 384 34.41 -18.59 -7.50
N ASP A 385 34.19 -19.17 -8.67
CA ASP A 385 34.54 -18.53 -9.93
C ASP A 385 33.67 -17.32 -10.19
N ILE A 386 34.27 -16.16 -10.35
CA ILE A 386 33.61 -14.96 -10.85
C ILE A 386 33.73 -15.02 -12.39
N PRO A 387 32.71 -15.43 -13.14
CA PRO A 387 32.85 -15.53 -14.58
C PRO A 387 33.06 -14.14 -15.20
N ASP A 388 33.98 -14.04 -16.17
CA ASP A 388 34.16 -12.89 -17.05
C ASP A 388 32.93 -12.71 -17.97
N LYS A 389 31.75 -12.49 -17.39
CA LYS A 389 30.53 -12.21 -18.12
C LYS A 389 30.31 -10.70 -18.16
N PRO A 390 29.94 -10.16 -19.33
CA PRO A 390 29.51 -8.78 -19.37
C PRO A 390 28.34 -8.60 -18.41
N MET A 391 28.39 -7.54 -17.58
CA MET A 391 27.28 -7.19 -16.68
C MET A 391 26.00 -7.11 -17.47
N ALA A 392 24.92 -7.72 -16.97
CA ALA A 392 23.60 -7.55 -17.53
C ALA A 392 23.29 -6.04 -17.53
N GLY A 393 23.12 -5.42 -18.68
CA GLY A 393 22.87 -3.98 -18.82
C GLY A 393 23.89 -3.19 -19.64
N LYS A 394 25.00 -3.80 -20.11
CA LYS A 394 25.77 -3.20 -21.22
C LYS A 394 25.02 -3.39 -22.55
N GLN A 395 23.90 -2.75 -22.69
CA GLN A 395 23.60 -2.12 -23.98
C GLN A 395 24.25 -0.74 -23.91
N GLU A 396 25.03 -0.46 -24.92
CA GLU A 396 25.75 0.80 -25.10
C GLU A 396 24.85 1.99 -24.79
N LEU A 397 25.25 2.76 -23.76
CA LEU A 397 24.75 4.12 -23.56
C LEU A 397 25.34 5.01 -24.65
#